data_b18db7e99ffda5c84244b92758f4f095
#
_entry.id   b18db7e99ffda5c84244b92758f4f095
#
_cell.length_a   1.000
_cell.length_b   1.000
_cell.length_c   1.000
_cell.angle_alpha   90.00
_cell.angle_beta   90.00
_cell.angle_gamma   90.00
#
_symmetry.space_group_name_H-M   'P 1'
#
loop_
_entity.id
_entity.type
_entity.pdbx_description
1 polymer ?
#
loop_
_entity_poly.entity_id
_entity_poly.type
_entity_poly.pdbx_seq_one_letter_code
_entity_poly.pdbx_strand_id
1 'polypeptide(L)'
;MSKLKYQCGRLSYRKKSTGGERGREDWSLTRNCDGTVTMRCLAMTDDSKLVRDVIYTRRKDGRPVDAFIRLQAADRLIGSGYFRVQDGAMDVIADGSETGHSVQKLTVPEDFFSIATRAVMLDGWMYFNYDRAKGGEQLRVFYNTSTRLDGADGPRGRAETCRVKLIGEEEVEVPAGKFKATRFQMDSDNL
;
A
#
# COMPACT_ATOMS: atom_id res chain seq x y z
N MET A 1 11.96 29.20 -2.67
CA MET A 1 11.18 28.01 -3.09
C MET A 1 11.98 26.76 -2.76
N SER A 2 11.48 25.87 -1.92
CA SER A 2 12.15 24.58 -1.68
C SER A 2 12.09 23.72 -2.95
N LYS A 3 13.20 23.11 -3.34
CA LYS A 3 13.22 22.19 -4.49
C LYS A 3 12.34 20.98 -4.18
N LEU A 4 11.56 20.55 -5.17
CA LEU A 4 10.82 19.29 -5.13
C LEU A 4 11.76 18.15 -4.76
N LYS A 5 11.45 17.41 -3.70
CA LYS A 5 12.24 16.24 -3.29
C LYS A 5 11.63 15.00 -3.94
N TYR A 6 12.37 14.43 -4.88
CA TYR A 6 11.99 13.25 -5.63
C TYR A 6 12.96 12.10 -5.39
N GLN A 7 12.43 10.91 -5.23
CA GLN A 7 13.16 9.66 -5.12
C GLN A 7 12.49 8.61 -6.00
N CYS A 8 13.25 7.70 -6.56
CA CYS A 8 12.71 6.57 -7.32
C CYS A 8 13.60 5.34 -7.15
N GLY A 9 13.06 4.20 -7.50
CA GLY A 9 13.79 2.95 -7.44
C GLY A 9 12.98 1.78 -7.98
N ARG A 10 13.57 0.61 -7.86
CA ARG A 10 12.96 -0.68 -8.24
C ARG A 10 13.09 -1.67 -7.10
N LEU A 11 12.06 -2.45 -6.89
CA LEU A 11 12.00 -3.60 -6.00
C LEU A 11 11.74 -4.85 -6.85
N SER A 12 12.50 -5.94 -6.62
CA SER A 12 12.27 -7.21 -7.30
C SER A 12 11.60 -8.20 -6.37
N TYR A 13 10.59 -8.89 -6.87
CA TYR A 13 9.96 -10.02 -6.21
C TYR A 13 10.70 -11.29 -6.53
N ARG A 14 11.02 -12.09 -5.52
CA ARG A 14 11.72 -13.37 -5.71
C ARG A 14 10.89 -14.52 -5.15
N LYS A 15 10.93 -15.65 -5.85
CA LYS A 15 10.33 -16.89 -5.38
C LYS A 15 11.17 -17.42 -4.20
N LYS A 16 10.54 -17.64 -3.06
CA LYS A 16 11.22 -18.16 -1.86
C LYS A 16 11.87 -19.52 -2.12
N SER A 17 11.24 -20.36 -2.94
CA SER A 17 11.70 -21.72 -3.22
C SER A 17 12.92 -21.80 -4.14
N THR A 18 13.07 -20.87 -5.08
CA THR A 18 14.11 -20.92 -6.12
C THR A 18 15.03 -19.71 -6.15
N GLY A 19 14.67 -18.63 -5.46
CA GLY A 19 15.35 -17.34 -5.57
C GLY A 19 15.13 -16.61 -6.90
N GLY A 20 14.46 -17.27 -7.87
CA GLY A 20 14.18 -16.68 -9.18
C GLY A 20 13.24 -15.48 -9.10
N GLU A 21 13.40 -14.52 -10.01
CA GLU A 21 12.51 -13.37 -10.11
C GLU A 21 11.09 -13.82 -10.51
N ARG A 22 10.09 -13.18 -9.95
CA ARG A 22 8.67 -13.40 -10.24
C ARG A 22 7.93 -12.12 -10.56
N GLY A 23 8.61 -10.99 -10.51
CA GLY A 23 8.04 -9.68 -10.78
C GLY A 23 8.81 -8.56 -10.15
N ARG A 24 8.29 -7.35 -10.28
CA ARG A 24 8.94 -6.12 -9.82
C ARG A 24 7.96 -5.00 -9.51
N GLU A 25 8.40 -4.03 -8.75
CA GLU A 25 7.77 -2.72 -8.61
C GLU A 25 8.74 -1.63 -9.01
N ASP A 26 8.35 -0.79 -9.95
CA ASP A 26 8.98 0.49 -10.22
C ASP A 26 8.24 1.56 -9.42
N TRP A 27 8.95 2.33 -8.63
CA TRP A 27 8.33 3.30 -7.73
C TRP A 27 8.97 4.67 -7.81
N SER A 28 8.17 5.68 -7.50
CA SER A 28 8.66 7.03 -7.27
C SER A 28 7.94 7.68 -6.09
N LEU A 29 8.66 8.51 -5.34
CA LEU A 29 8.17 9.25 -4.19
C LEU A 29 8.44 10.73 -4.37
N THR A 30 7.40 11.53 -4.18
CA THR A 30 7.45 12.98 -4.22
C THR A 30 7.08 13.54 -2.85
N ARG A 31 7.92 14.41 -2.29
CA ARG A 31 7.62 15.18 -1.07
C ARG A 31 7.22 16.59 -1.47
N ASN A 32 5.99 16.98 -1.17
CA ASN A 32 5.44 18.28 -1.50
C ASN A 32 5.77 19.32 -0.41
N CYS A 33 5.68 20.61 -0.75
CA CYS A 33 6.00 21.70 0.19
C CYS A 33 5.02 21.81 1.35
N ASP A 34 3.79 21.34 1.19
CA ASP A 34 2.76 21.27 2.24
C ASP A 34 2.98 20.09 3.21
N GLY A 35 4.04 19.31 3.00
CA GLY A 35 4.40 18.14 3.80
C GLY A 35 3.68 16.86 3.39
N THR A 36 2.81 16.89 2.40
CA THR A 36 2.25 15.65 1.84
C THR A 36 3.31 14.87 1.09
N VAL A 37 3.12 13.55 1.03
CA VAL A 37 4.01 12.63 0.32
C VAL A 37 3.17 11.78 -0.60
N THR A 38 3.50 11.81 -1.89
CA THR A 38 2.85 10.97 -2.90
C THR A 38 3.82 9.91 -3.40
N MET A 39 3.39 8.65 -3.35
CA MET A 39 4.11 7.52 -3.97
C MET A 39 3.32 7.01 -5.18
N ARG A 40 4.06 6.65 -6.21
CA ARG A 40 3.57 5.96 -7.41
C ARG A 40 4.29 4.65 -7.51
N CYS A 41 3.55 3.58 -7.74
CA CYS A 41 4.09 2.24 -7.96
C CYS A 41 3.49 1.63 -9.21
N LEU A 42 4.33 1.06 -10.05
CA LEU A 42 3.92 0.15 -11.11
C LEU A 42 4.42 -1.24 -10.72
N ALA A 43 3.51 -2.06 -10.19
CA ALA A 43 3.82 -3.42 -9.77
C ALA A 43 3.42 -4.42 -10.87
N MET A 44 4.33 -5.33 -11.18
CA MET A 44 4.14 -6.39 -12.17
C MET A 44 4.52 -7.74 -11.57
N THR A 45 3.64 -8.73 -11.70
CA THR A 45 3.92 -10.13 -11.31
C THR A 45 3.79 -11.04 -12.50
N ASP A 46 4.89 -11.67 -12.87
CA ASP A 46 5.00 -12.44 -14.13
C ASP A 46 4.18 -13.74 -14.09
N ASP A 47 4.13 -14.40 -12.93
CA ASP A 47 3.42 -15.67 -12.75
C ASP A 47 1.89 -15.52 -12.75
N SER A 48 1.36 -14.41 -12.26
CA SER A 48 -0.06 -14.09 -12.29
C SER A 48 -0.45 -13.15 -13.43
N LYS A 49 0.54 -12.69 -14.24
CA LYS A 49 0.35 -11.69 -15.29
C LYS A 49 -0.44 -10.47 -14.79
N LEU A 50 -0.18 -10.09 -13.55
CA LEU A 50 -0.85 -8.97 -12.92
C LEU A 50 -0.01 -7.71 -13.10
N VAL A 51 -0.65 -6.63 -13.56
CA VAL A 51 -0.10 -5.27 -13.57
C VAL A 51 -0.99 -4.40 -12.71
N ARG A 52 -0.36 -3.68 -11.79
CA ARG A 52 -1.04 -2.77 -10.88
C ARG A 52 -0.37 -1.41 -10.89
N ASP A 53 -1.12 -0.39 -11.29
CA ASP A 53 -0.74 1.00 -11.11
C ASP A 53 -1.33 1.51 -9.81
N VAL A 54 -0.50 2.15 -8.98
CA VAL A 54 -0.92 2.75 -7.72
C VAL A 54 -0.38 4.17 -7.63
N ILE A 55 -1.25 5.10 -7.24
CA ILE A 55 -0.86 6.43 -6.77
C ILE A 55 -1.45 6.57 -5.39
N TYR A 56 -0.64 6.88 -4.38
CA TYR A 56 -1.09 6.99 -3.00
C TYR A 56 -0.46 8.23 -2.35
N THR A 57 -1.30 9.07 -1.77
CA THR A 57 -0.89 10.28 -1.06
C THR A 57 -1.23 10.19 0.41
N ARG A 58 -0.28 10.57 1.27
CA ARG A 58 -0.48 10.72 2.71
C ARG A 58 -0.08 12.10 3.20
N ARG A 59 -0.66 12.52 4.31
CA ARG A 59 -0.30 13.74 5.04
C ARG A 59 1.05 13.57 5.74
N LYS A 60 1.59 14.66 6.27
CA LYS A 60 2.82 14.68 7.08
C LYS A 60 2.70 13.79 8.33
N ASP A 61 1.52 13.72 8.94
CA ASP A 61 1.22 12.86 10.10
C ASP A 61 1.02 11.38 9.73
N GLY A 62 1.17 11.01 8.46
CA GLY A 62 1.04 9.64 7.96
C GLY A 62 -0.38 9.23 7.57
N ARG A 63 -1.40 10.02 7.87
CA ARG A 63 -2.78 9.70 7.50
C ARG A 63 -2.99 9.75 5.99
N PRO A 64 -3.75 8.80 5.42
CA PRO A 64 -4.10 8.81 4.01
C PRO A 64 -4.84 10.08 3.59
N VAL A 65 -4.56 10.55 2.39
CA VAL A 65 -5.33 11.59 1.68
C VAL A 65 -6.17 10.92 0.61
N ASP A 66 -5.52 10.21 -0.29
CA ASP A 66 -6.16 9.49 -1.37
C ASP A 66 -5.30 8.31 -1.86
N ALA A 67 -5.95 7.41 -2.60
CA ALA A 67 -5.27 6.39 -3.39
C ALA A 67 -6.03 6.16 -4.71
N PHE A 68 -5.30 5.98 -5.80
CA PHE A 68 -5.82 5.48 -7.07
C PHE A 68 -5.16 4.15 -7.38
N ILE A 69 -5.97 3.19 -7.83
CA ILE A 69 -5.50 1.85 -8.18
C ILE A 69 -6.12 1.45 -9.51
N ARG A 70 -5.30 0.92 -10.41
CA ARG A 70 -5.72 0.30 -11.65
C ARG A 70 -5.10 -1.08 -11.78
N LEU A 71 -5.92 -2.05 -12.12
CA LEU A 71 -5.54 -3.46 -12.20
C LEU A 71 -5.75 -4.01 -13.60
N GLN A 72 -4.76 -4.73 -14.08
CA GLN A 72 -4.83 -5.54 -15.28
C GLN A 72 -4.34 -6.94 -14.92
N ALA A 73 -4.99 -7.96 -15.42
CA ALA A 73 -4.57 -9.35 -15.25
C ALA A 73 -4.85 -10.14 -16.52
N ALA A 74 -3.93 -11.02 -16.92
CA ALA A 74 -4.06 -11.85 -18.09
C ALA A 74 -4.50 -11.06 -19.35
N ASP A 75 -3.84 -9.93 -19.59
CA ASP A 75 -4.06 -9.00 -20.72
C ASP A 75 -5.44 -8.33 -20.78
N ARG A 76 -6.14 -8.28 -19.63
CA ARG A 76 -7.44 -7.62 -19.49
C ARG A 76 -7.42 -6.57 -18.38
N LEU A 77 -8.14 -5.48 -18.60
CA LEU A 77 -8.46 -4.54 -17.53
C LEU A 77 -9.43 -5.22 -16.56
N ILE A 78 -9.03 -5.32 -15.29
CA ILE A 78 -9.85 -5.86 -14.21
C ILE A 78 -10.68 -4.75 -13.57
N GLY A 79 -10.09 -3.56 -13.42
CA GLY A 79 -10.80 -2.42 -12.87
C GLY A 79 -9.88 -1.31 -12.42
N SER A 80 -10.52 -0.21 -12.01
CA SER A 80 -9.85 0.93 -11.38
C SER A 80 -10.68 1.45 -10.22
N GLY A 81 -10.03 2.06 -9.22
CA GLY A 81 -10.69 2.64 -8.06
C GLY A 81 -9.97 3.87 -7.55
N TYR A 82 -10.76 4.85 -7.10
CA TYR A 82 -10.30 6.04 -6.42
C TYR A 82 -10.85 6.06 -5.00
N PHE A 83 -9.95 6.22 -4.05
CA PHE A 83 -10.20 6.24 -2.60
C PHE A 83 -9.83 7.62 -2.09
N ARG A 84 -10.76 8.36 -1.53
CA ARG A 84 -10.53 9.71 -0.99
C ARG A 84 -10.94 9.76 0.47
N VAL A 85 -10.02 10.18 1.33
CA VAL A 85 -10.25 10.33 2.77
C VAL A 85 -10.48 11.80 3.11
N GLN A 86 -11.67 12.10 3.62
CA GLN A 86 -12.05 13.44 4.03
C GLN A 86 -13.09 13.38 5.16
N ASP A 87 -12.94 14.26 6.18
CA ASP A 87 -13.94 14.50 7.23
C ASP A 87 -14.46 13.24 7.95
N GLY A 88 -13.54 12.32 8.29
CA GLY A 88 -13.90 11.07 8.99
C GLY A 88 -14.59 10.02 8.10
N ALA A 89 -14.59 10.22 6.80
CA ALA A 89 -15.12 9.28 5.82
C ALA A 89 -14.10 8.97 4.72
N MET A 90 -14.29 7.85 4.05
CA MET A 90 -13.60 7.50 2.83
C MET A 90 -14.63 7.25 1.72
N ASP A 91 -14.60 8.08 0.71
CA ASP A 91 -15.36 7.87 -0.51
C ASP A 91 -14.55 6.97 -1.45
N VAL A 92 -15.19 5.93 -1.96
CA VAL A 92 -14.61 4.99 -2.92
C VAL A 92 -15.48 4.97 -4.17
N ILE A 93 -14.87 5.28 -5.30
CA ILE A 93 -15.49 5.16 -6.63
C ILE A 93 -14.67 4.14 -7.40
N ALA A 94 -15.29 3.05 -7.81
CA ALA A 94 -14.59 1.97 -8.48
C ALA A 94 -15.41 1.38 -9.62
N ASP A 95 -14.69 0.96 -10.66
CA ASP A 95 -15.21 0.22 -11.80
C ASP A 95 -14.42 -1.08 -11.95
N GLY A 96 -15.12 -2.19 -11.91
CA GLY A 96 -14.53 -3.52 -12.05
C GLY A 96 -15.22 -4.37 -13.09
N SER A 97 -14.47 -5.19 -13.80
CA SER A 97 -15.01 -6.09 -14.84
C SER A 97 -16.01 -7.11 -14.29
N GLU A 98 -15.86 -7.50 -13.02
CA GLU A 98 -16.75 -8.44 -12.33
C GLU A 98 -17.74 -7.72 -11.40
N THR A 99 -17.34 -6.60 -10.81
CA THR A 99 -18.13 -5.88 -9.81
C THR A 99 -18.97 -4.73 -10.37
N GLY A 100 -18.72 -4.35 -11.63
CA GLY A 100 -19.36 -3.19 -12.25
C GLY A 100 -18.94 -1.87 -11.59
N HIS A 101 -19.75 -0.83 -11.82
CA HIS A 101 -19.59 0.46 -11.16
C HIS A 101 -20.06 0.40 -9.71
N SER A 102 -19.27 0.91 -8.78
CA SER A 102 -19.60 0.97 -7.37
C SER A 102 -19.18 2.29 -6.73
N VAL A 103 -20.03 2.79 -5.85
CA VAL A 103 -19.74 3.95 -5.00
C VAL A 103 -19.98 3.53 -3.55
N GLN A 104 -18.95 3.71 -2.73
CA GLN A 104 -19.01 3.41 -1.30
C GLN A 104 -18.69 4.66 -0.49
N LYS A 105 -19.37 4.86 0.62
CA LYS A 105 -18.98 5.81 1.65
C LYS A 105 -18.76 5.05 2.94
N LEU A 106 -17.52 5.02 3.39
CA LEU A 106 -17.06 4.22 4.52
C LEU A 106 -16.68 5.15 5.68
N THR A 107 -17.10 4.82 6.89
CA THR A 107 -16.67 5.56 8.08
C THR A 107 -15.20 5.25 8.36
N VAL A 108 -14.40 6.29 8.53
CA VAL A 108 -12.98 6.17 8.87
C VAL A 108 -12.81 6.41 10.36
N PRO A 109 -12.42 5.39 11.16
CA PRO A 109 -12.17 5.57 12.57
C PRO A 109 -10.96 6.48 12.81
N GLU A 110 -10.85 7.06 14.01
CA GLU A 110 -9.80 8.03 14.34
C GLU A 110 -8.41 7.41 14.27
N ASP A 111 -8.28 6.13 14.58
CA ASP A 111 -7.03 5.36 14.53
C ASP A 111 -6.74 4.74 13.15
N PHE A 112 -7.55 5.07 12.12
CA PHE A 112 -7.29 4.66 10.74
C PHE A 112 -5.94 5.16 10.26
N PHE A 113 -5.14 4.27 9.69
CA PHE A 113 -3.76 4.60 9.38
C PHE A 113 -3.34 4.29 7.95
N SER A 114 -4.03 3.40 7.21
CA SER A 114 -3.57 3.02 5.88
C SER A 114 -4.68 2.50 4.96
N ILE A 115 -4.44 2.69 3.68
CA ILE A 115 -5.13 2.00 2.58
C ILE A 115 -4.14 0.96 2.04
N ALA A 116 -4.45 -0.33 2.20
CA ALA A 116 -3.62 -1.43 1.72
C ALA A 116 -3.83 -1.63 0.22
N THR A 117 -2.93 -1.08 -0.57
CA THR A 117 -3.02 -1.05 -2.03
C THR A 117 -2.49 -2.32 -2.70
N ARG A 118 -1.94 -3.26 -1.93
CA ARG A 118 -1.28 -4.48 -2.42
C ARG A 118 -0.02 -4.19 -3.28
N ALA A 119 0.57 -3.02 -3.15
CA ALA A 119 1.90 -2.70 -3.66
C ALA A 119 2.89 -2.78 -2.51
N VAL A 120 3.89 -3.66 -2.59
CA VAL A 120 4.80 -3.97 -1.47
C VAL A 120 5.58 -2.74 -1.01
N MET A 121 5.93 -1.85 -1.94
CA MET A 121 6.63 -0.61 -1.58
C MET A 121 5.82 0.27 -0.62
N LEU A 122 4.49 0.16 -0.67
CA LEU A 122 3.56 0.90 0.20
C LEU A 122 3.28 0.19 1.52
N ASP A 123 3.62 -1.08 1.66
CA ASP A 123 3.42 -1.83 2.91
C ASP A 123 4.22 -1.20 4.07
N GLY A 124 5.38 -0.60 3.79
CA GLY A 124 6.13 0.18 4.78
C GLY A 124 5.34 1.33 5.39
N TRP A 125 4.33 1.86 4.69
CA TRP A 125 3.48 2.93 5.22
C TRP A 125 2.45 2.43 6.23
N MET A 126 2.17 1.14 6.27
CA MET A 126 1.29 0.52 7.26
C MET A 126 1.87 0.56 8.68
N TYR A 127 3.18 0.76 8.81
CA TYR A 127 3.87 0.82 10.11
C TYR A 127 4.21 2.24 10.57
N PHE A 128 3.93 3.25 9.76
CA PHE A 128 4.35 4.63 10.00
C PHE A 128 3.83 5.19 11.34
N ASN A 129 2.61 4.85 11.71
CA ASN A 129 1.95 5.35 12.93
C ASN A 129 2.05 4.37 14.11
N TYR A 130 2.97 3.41 14.07
CA TYR A 130 3.20 2.56 15.24
C TYR A 130 3.73 3.39 16.41
N ASP A 131 3.03 3.31 17.54
CA ASP A 131 3.43 4.01 18.76
C ASP A 131 4.57 3.27 19.44
N ARG A 132 5.80 3.73 19.25
CA ARG A 132 7.00 3.14 19.83
C ARG A 132 7.04 3.30 21.37
N ALA A 133 6.42 4.34 21.92
CA ALA A 133 6.40 4.56 23.37
C ALA A 133 5.47 3.56 24.07
N LYS A 134 4.34 3.25 23.45
CA LYS A 134 3.43 2.21 23.92
C LYS A 134 4.03 0.81 23.80
N GLY A 135 4.82 0.57 22.73
CA GLY A 135 5.43 -0.72 22.47
C GLY A 135 4.42 -1.86 22.27
N GLY A 136 4.93 -3.09 22.33
CA GLY A 136 4.10 -4.31 22.27
C GLY A 136 3.35 -4.51 20.96
N GLU A 137 2.26 -5.26 21.04
CA GLU A 137 1.35 -5.50 19.93
C GLU A 137 0.26 -4.44 19.92
N GLN A 138 -0.02 -3.86 18.74
CA GLN A 138 -1.02 -2.81 18.57
C GLN A 138 -2.03 -3.20 17.50
N LEU A 139 -3.31 -3.18 17.90
CA LEU A 139 -4.40 -3.36 16.95
C LEU A 139 -4.54 -2.11 16.07
N ARG A 140 -4.71 -2.31 14.77
CA ARG A 140 -4.82 -1.23 13.78
C ARG A 140 -5.96 -1.50 12.80
N VAL A 141 -6.64 -0.44 12.41
CA VAL A 141 -7.65 -0.48 11.35
C VAL A 141 -7.04 0.02 10.06
N PHE A 142 -7.22 -0.73 8.99
CA PHE A 142 -6.85 -0.32 7.64
C PHE A 142 -7.96 -0.67 6.65
N TYR A 143 -7.93 -0.08 5.47
CA TYR A 143 -8.85 -0.44 4.40
C TYR A 143 -8.11 -1.19 3.31
N ASN A 144 -8.58 -2.40 3.04
CA ASN A 144 -8.10 -3.18 1.92
C ASN A 144 -8.78 -2.73 0.62
N THR A 145 -8.02 -2.73 -0.46
CA THR A 145 -8.52 -2.34 -1.78
C THR A 145 -8.93 -3.51 -2.64
N SER A 146 -8.86 -4.73 -2.09
CA SER A 146 -9.21 -5.98 -2.76
C SER A 146 -9.53 -7.04 -1.71
N THR A 147 -10.42 -7.97 -2.02
CA THR A 147 -10.73 -9.13 -1.16
C THR A 147 -9.75 -10.27 -1.39
N ARG A 148 -9.04 -10.30 -2.50
CA ARG A 148 -8.03 -11.31 -2.83
C ARG A 148 -6.63 -10.84 -2.47
N LEU A 149 -5.77 -11.78 -2.07
CA LEU A 149 -4.37 -11.50 -1.74
C LEU A 149 -3.58 -10.93 -2.93
N ASP A 150 -3.86 -11.43 -4.13
CA ASP A 150 -3.23 -10.95 -5.36
C ASP A 150 -3.85 -9.63 -5.87
N GLY A 151 -4.96 -9.20 -5.28
CA GLY A 151 -5.66 -7.97 -5.65
C GLY A 151 -6.40 -8.06 -6.97
N ALA A 152 -6.61 -9.24 -7.52
CA ALA A 152 -7.12 -9.43 -8.89
C ALA A 152 -8.66 -9.37 -9.03
N ASP A 153 -9.40 -9.21 -7.93
CA ASP A 153 -10.87 -9.15 -7.93
C ASP A 153 -11.45 -7.74 -8.16
N GLY A 154 -10.59 -6.78 -8.43
CA GLY A 154 -10.98 -5.38 -8.65
C GLY A 154 -10.96 -4.54 -7.39
N PRO A 155 -10.87 -3.20 -7.55
CA PRO A 155 -10.81 -2.29 -6.44
C PRO A 155 -12.14 -2.15 -5.71
N ARG A 156 -12.08 -2.23 -4.37
CA ARG A 156 -13.19 -1.90 -3.45
C ARG A 156 -12.66 -1.61 -2.06
N GLY A 157 -13.37 -0.78 -1.31
CA GLY A 157 -13.01 -0.50 0.09
C GLY A 157 -13.59 -1.55 1.03
N ARG A 158 -12.72 -2.17 1.85
CA ARG A 158 -13.11 -3.09 2.91
C ARG A 158 -12.29 -2.83 4.17
N ALA A 159 -12.98 -2.51 5.28
CA ALA A 159 -12.32 -2.36 6.57
C ALA A 159 -11.79 -3.71 7.08
N GLU A 160 -10.57 -3.70 7.54
CA GLU A 160 -9.92 -4.86 8.16
C GLU A 160 -9.10 -4.41 9.36
N THR A 161 -8.81 -5.33 10.25
CA THR A 161 -7.91 -5.12 11.39
C THR A 161 -6.67 -5.97 11.26
N CYS A 162 -5.56 -5.46 11.77
CA CYS A 162 -4.34 -6.23 11.92
C CYS A 162 -3.67 -5.94 13.25
N ARG A 163 -2.85 -6.88 13.71
CA ARG A 163 -1.94 -6.69 14.84
C ARG A 163 -0.57 -6.35 14.31
N VAL A 164 -0.02 -5.26 14.78
CA VAL A 164 1.32 -4.79 14.40
C VAL A 164 2.22 -4.85 15.62
N LYS A 165 3.37 -5.48 15.49
CA LYS A 165 4.39 -5.59 16.53
C LYS A 165 5.74 -5.15 16.01
N LEU A 166 6.43 -4.28 16.73
CA LEU A 166 7.82 -3.97 16.48
C LEU A 166 8.69 -5.15 16.94
N ILE A 167 9.49 -5.69 16.04
CA ILE A 167 10.41 -6.81 16.34
C ILE A 167 11.79 -6.27 16.74
N GLY A 168 12.29 -5.25 16.07
CA GLY A 168 13.60 -4.66 16.37
C GLY A 168 14.21 -3.94 15.18
N GLU A 169 15.47 -3.57 15.38
CA GLU A 169 16.30 -2.99 14.33
C GLU A 169 17.22 -4.08 13.76
N GLU A 170 17.40 -4.10 12.47
CA GLU A 170 18.29 -5.03 11.78
C GLU A 170 19.05 -4.35 10.65
N GLU A 171 20.18 -4.88 10.26
CA GLU A 171 20.87 -4.49 9.04
C GLU A 171 20.43 -5.39 7.90
N VAL A 172 19.97 -4.79 6.80
CA VAL A 172 19.58 -5.50 5.57
C VAL A 172 20.53 -5.12 4.45
N GLU A 173 20.99 -6.12 3.70
CA GLU A 173 21.82 -5.95 2.52
C GLU A 173 21.01 -6.28 1.26
N VAL A 174 20.99 -5.36 0.33
CA VAL A 174 20.33 -5.49 -0.96
C VAL A 174 21.27 -4.96 -2.06
N PRO A 175 20.99 -5.19 -3.35
CA PRO A 175 21.84 -4.69 -4.43
C PRO A 175 22.10 -3.18 -4.40
N ALA A 176 21.18 -2.39 -3.80
CA ALA A 176 21.35 -0.95 -3.65
C ALA A 176 22.27 -0.54 -2.48
N GLY A 177 22.69 -1.49 -1.62
CA GLY A 177 23.56 -1.24 -0.48
C GLY A 177 23.09 -1.88 0.82
N LYS A 178 23.75 -1.45 1.93
CA LYS A 178 23.41 -1.86 3.30
C LYS A 178 22.60 -0.76 3.99
N PHE A 179 21.54 -1.17 4.67
CA PHE A 179 20.61 -0.24 5.31
C PHE A 179 20.26 -0.73 6.72
N LYS A 180 20.18 0.21 7.65
CA LYS A 180 19.52 -0.05 8.94
C LYS A 180 18.02 0.00 8.71
N ALA A 181 17.32 -1.07 9.08
CA ALA A 181 15.90 -1.23 8.91
C ALA A 181 15.20 -1.54 10.23
N THR A 182 13.99 -1.06 10.38
CA THR A 182 13.12 -1.43 11.50
C THR A 182 12.23 -2.57 11.03
N ARG A 183 12.27 -3.69 11.72
CA ARG A 183 11.46 -4.86 11.43
C ARG A 183 10.16 -4.84 12.21
N PHE A 184 9.06 -5.01 11.50
CA PHE A 184 7.74 -5.22 12.06
C PHE A 184 7.19 -6.58 11.66
N GLN A 185 6.34 -7.13 12.53
CA GLN A 185 5.45 -8.23 12.22
C GLN A 185 4.03 -7.67 12.11
N MET A 186 3.30 -8.14 11.12
CA MET A 186 1.88 -7.85 10.95
C MET A 186 1.13 -9.16 10.79
N ASP A 187 0.14 -9.35 11.64
CA ASP A 187 -0.77 -10.48 11.57
C ASP A 187 -2.18 -9.93 11.32
N SER A 188 -2.83 -10.41 10.30
CA SER A 188 -4.25 -10.12 10.04
C SER A 188 -5.02 -11.42 9.90
N ASP A 189 -6.26 -11.42 10.35
CA ASP A 189 -7.12 -12.60 10.34
C ASP A 189 -7.49 -13.05 8.90
N ASN A 190 -7.07 -12.28 7.89
CA ASN A 190 -7.40 -12.49 6.47
C ASN A 190 -6.16 -12.45 5.54
N LEU A 191 -4.93 -12.62 6.08
CA LEU A 191 -3.70 -12.74 5.30
C LEU A 191 -3.14 -14.16 5.33
#